data_3bd4fc721fa2be174228d4603bbbe2a2
#
_entry.id   3bd4fc721fa2be174228d4603bbbe2a2
#
_cell.length_a   1.000
_cell.length_b   1.000
_cell.length_c   1.000
_cell.angle_alpha   90.00
_cell.angle_beta   90.00
_cell.angle_gamma   90.00
#
_symmetry.space_group_name_H-M   'P 1'
#
loop_
_entity.id
_entity.type
_entity.pdbx_description
1 polymer ?
#
loop_
_entity_poly.entity_id
_entity_poly.type
_entity_poly.pdbx_seq_one_letter_code
_entity_poly.pdbx_strand_id
1 'polypeptide(L)'
;MILLNKITQNTLLLGLILIAVGCEKVIDKKPYSAFTTESVFTTAARANLALNGVYDAAQTGGPTLAGRGYPFGAATIEQGDNRGEDMVNLQAFYQITYQATYTPFTANNVAMWDNTYAMINKANVAIAGFKKAAASGIITSAAAVQYEAECRFLRALGHHELLIHFARPYLEGNGAALGIPYRDYAVDGSASLERLQKEARPKVAEDYTKLLEDLTFAEANLPVTNPGGAVIRAQKSAAIALKQRVLLHMGKYSEAITAGNLLIPTTLTPSAPASTKSLIGNHALTATPNGSFGLVGGGNNITSENIFTIKNDPLDNGSVNGAPAGMYGSSDLLGRGLVCVSPIIWNNGLWLASDLRRTALYREGSTAIGKAIMTSKYNDYSGRGDNTPIIRWAEVLLNQAEAEARAASSVSQRAVDLLNMVRNRGVTVTKDQFTTSSFASQTDLVRAILFERRIEFLAEGRRWPDIHRTSQDPIAALRAAGIPGKVANGGVTALTQYGIGLAVTIGELAIPYSDYRFIWPIPGSEITTNPIIVQNPGY
;
A
#
# COMPACT_ATOMS: atom_id res chain seq x y z
N MET A 1 -66.30 -39.70 32.60
CA MET A 1 -65.63 -38.38 32.40
C MET A 1 -64.19 -38.40 32.86
N ILE A 2 -63.78 -39.04 33.94
CA ILE A 2 -62.40 -39.03 34.47
C ILE A 2 -61.39 -39.84 33.60
N LEU A 3 -61.84 -40.91 32.91
CA LEU A 3 -60.95 -41.73 32.04
C LEU A 3 -60.62 -41.04 30.70
N LEU A 4 -61.53 -40.23 30.12
CA LEU A 4 -61.28 -39.51 28.87
C LEU A 4 -60.25 -38.38 29.06
N ASN A 5 -60.26 -37.71 30.24
CA ASN A 5 -59.32 -36.64 30.54
C ASN A 5 -57.87 -37.13 30.72
N LYS A 6 -57.66 -38.36 31.21
CA LYS A 6 -56.31 -38.95 31.35
C LYS A 6 -55.72 -39.39 30.00
N ILE A 7 -56.54 -39.86 29.06
CA ILE A 7 -56.11 -40.26 27.72
C ILE A 7 -55.70 -39.02 26.91
N THR A 8 -56.47 -37.93 26.96
CA THR A 8 -56.15 -36.66 26.29
C THR A 8 -54.88 -35.99 26.86
N GLN A 9 -54.68 -36.02 28.19
CA GLN A 9 -53.44 -35.48 28.80
C GLN A 9 -52.22 -36.30 28.45
N ASN A 10 -52.29 -37.62 28.41
CA ASN A 10 -51.15 -38.48 28.01
C ASN A 10 -50.85 -38.36 26.52
N THR A 11 -51.85 -38.19 25.64
CA THR A 11 -51.66 -37.97 24.21
C THR A 11 -51.03 -36.60 23.94
N LEU A 12 -51.39 -35.56 24.69
CA LEU A 12 -50.79 -34.22 24.61
C LEU A 12 -49.33 -34.21 25.10
N LEU A 13 -49.04 -34.97 26.19
CA LEU A 13 -47.68 -35.09 26.72
C LEU A 13 -46.77 -35.89 25.77
N LEU A 14 -47.29 -36.97 25.13
CA LEU A 14 -46.56 -37.74 24.11
C LEU A 14 -46.30 -36.92 22.84
N GLY A 15 -47.23 -36.07 22.43
CA GLY A 15 -47.10 -35.12 21.33
C GLY A 15 -46.03 -34.04 21.59
N LEU A 16 -45.94 -33.51 22.82
CA LEU A 16 -44.92 -32.55 23.23
C LEU A 16 -43.50 -33.16 23.27
N ILE A 17 -43.38 -34.43 23.68
CA ILE A 17 -42.09 -35.15 23.73
C ILE A 17 -41.59 -35.45 22.30
N LEU A 18 -42.46 -35.73 21.33
CA LEU A 18 -42.10 -35.97 19.93
C LEU A 18 -41.64 -34.70 19.21
N ILE A 19 -42.10 -33.53 19.64
CA ILE A 19 -41.63 -32.23 19.08
C ILE A 19 -40.23 -31.85 19.62
N ALA A 20 -39.84 -32.35 20.80
CA ALA A 20 -38.53 -32.05 21.40
C ALA A 20 -37.35 -32.88 20.84
N VAL A 21 -37.62 -33.96 20.07
CA VAL A 21 -36.58 -34.83 19.50
C VAL A 21 -36.28 -34.54 18.02
N GLY A 22 -36.99 -33.61 17.42
CA GLY A 22 -36.79 -33.23 16.02
C GLY A 22 -35.96 -31.97 15.85
N CYS A 23 -34.82 -32.13 15.20
CA CYS A 23 -34.05 -31.07 14.52
C CYS A 23 -32.71 -30.61 15.10
N GLU A 24 -31.92 -31.42 15.80
CA GLU A 24 -30.50 -31.08 15.94
C GLU A 24 -29.74 -31.17 14.60
N LYS A 25 -30.10 -32.05 13.69
CA LYS A 25 -29.39 -32.23 12.39
C LYS A 25 -29.74 -31.24 11.29
N VAL A 26 -30.77 -30.39 11.46
CA VAL A 26 -31.18 -29.44 10.42
C VAL A 26 -30.51 -28.08 10.63
N ILE A 27 -30.10 -27.76 11.86
CA ILE A 27 -29.43 -26.48 12.22
C ILE A 27 -27.95 -26.51 11.90
N ASP A 28 -27.32 -27.67 11.86
CA ASP A 28 -25.88 -27.85 11.55
C ASP A 28 -25.55 -28.05 10.07
N LYS A 29 -26.40 -27.64 9.15
CA LYS A 29 -26.03 -27.64 7.73
C LYS A 29 -25.02 -26.56 7.48
N LYS A 30 -23.76 -26.98 7.29
CA LYS A 30 -22.68 -26.09 6.78
C LYS A 30 -23.17 -25.45 5.48
N PRO A 31 -22.91 -24.14 5.27
CA PRO A 31 -23.31 -23.46 4.04
C PRO A 31 -22.76 -24.21 2.82
N TYR A 32 -23.63 -24.54 1.87
CA TYR A 32 -23.23 -25.31 0.67
C TYR A 32 -22.29 -24.53 -0.25
N SER A 33 -22.28 -23.20 -0.12
CA SER A 33 -21.53 -22.27 -0.94
C SER A 33 -20.32 -21.61 -0.24
N ALA A 34 -20.05 -21.95 1.04
CA ALA A 34 -18.92 -21.38 1.77
C ALA A 34 -18.09 -22.48 2.44
N PHE A 35 -16.77 -22.41 2.31
CA PHE A 35 -15.88 -23.29 3.05
C PHE A 35 -15.80 -22.84 4.51
N THR A 36 -15.95 -23.77 5.46
CA THR A 36 -15.60 -23.50 6.86
C THR A 36 -14.09 -23.54 7.04
N THR A 37 -13.58 -22.87 8.08
CA THR A 37 -12.14 -22.86 8.39
C THR A 37 -11.55 -24.28 8.46
N GLU A 38 -12.32 -25.27 8.97
CA GLU A 38 -11.87 -26.66 9.03
C GLU A 38 -11.79 -27.30 7.64
N SER A 39 -12.71 -26.97 6.72
CA SER A 39 -12.78 -27.60 5.40
C SER A 39 -11.76 -27.04 4.40
N VAL A 40 -11.27 -25.81 4.63
CA VAL A 40 -10.33 -25.13 3.73
C VAL A 40 -8.96 -25.80 3.72
N PHE A 41 -8.50 -26.39 4.82
CA PHE A 41 -7.17 -27.00 4.94
C PHE A 41 -7.18 -28.54 4.80
N THR A 42 -8.19 -29.13 4.18
CA THR A 42 -8.33 -30.59 4.04
C THR A 42 -7.61 -31.20 2.83
N THR A 43 -7.17 -30.38 1.88
CA THR A 43 -6.36 -30.79 0.72
C THR A 43 -5.34 -29.74 0.38
N ALA A 44 -4.23 -30.13 -0.28
CA ALA A 44 -3.19 -29.20 -0.73
C ALA A 44 -3.73 -28.09 -1.68
N ALA A 45 -4.66 -28.47 -2.58
CA ALA A 45 -5.29 -27.51 -3.49
C ALA A 45 -6.10 -26.45 -2.72
N ARG A 46 -6.90 -26.87 -1.73
CA ARG A 46 -7.68 -25.94 -0.88
C ARG A 46 -6.77 -25.05 -0.01
N ALA A 47 -5.69 -25.60 0.53
CA ALA A 47 -4.70 -24.81 1.26
C ALA A 47 -4.09 -23.69 0.38
N ASN A 48 -3.78 -23.98 -0.89
CA ASN A 48 -3.34 -22.96 -1.82
C ASN A 48 -4.44 -21.92 -2.15
N LEU A 49 -5.71 -22.34 -2.23
CA LEU A 49 -6.84 -21.40 -2.39
C LEU A 49 -7.00 -20.50 -1.15
N ALA A 50 -6.76 -21.02 0.06
CA ALA A 50 -6.75 -20.18 1.28
C ALA A 50 -5.69 -19.07 1.20
N LEU A 51 -4.50 -19.39 0.69
CA LEU A 51 -3.46 -18.39 0.46
C LEU A 51 -3.88 -17.35 -0.59
N ASN A 52 -4.49 -17.79 -1.71
CA ASN A 52 -5.04 -16.86 -2.71
C ASN A 52 -6.09 -15.93 -2.08
N GLY A 53 -6.92 -16.42 -1.14
CA GLY A 53 -7.87 -15.59 -0.39
C GLY A 53 -7.22 -14.49 0.47
N VAL A 54 -5.95 -14.65 0.87
CA VAL A 54 -5.21 -13.56 1.54
C VAL A 54 -4.79 -12.48 0.53
N TYR A 55 -4.36 -12.87 -0.67
CA TYR A 55 -4.05 -11.92 -1.76
C TYR A 55 -5.29 -11.21 -2.28
N ASP A 56 -6.42 -11.92 -2.40
CA ASP A 56 -7.72 -11.34 -2.73
C ASP A 56 -8.13 -10.26 -1.71
N ALA A 57 -7.93 -10.52 -0.41
CA ALA A 57 -8.18 -9.51 0.62
C ALA A 57 -7.25 -8.30 0.51
N ALA A 58 -6.06 -8.47 -0.04
CA ALA A 58 -5.16 -7.35 -0.34
C ALA A 58 -5.64 -6.52 -1.54
N GLN A 59 -6.36 -7.12 -2.49
CA GLN A 59 -6.88 -6.45 -3.69
C GLN A 59 -8.16 -5.65 -3.39
N THR A 60 -9.23 -6.34 -2.96
CA THR A 60 -10.58 -5.76 -2.86
C THR A 60 -10.99 -5.40 -1.44
N GLY A 61 -10.20 -5.81 -0.47
CA GLY A 61 -10.41 -5.53 0.92
C GLY A 61 -11.39 -6.46 1.61
N GLY A 62 -11.85 -6.00 2.75
CA GLY A 62 -12.70 -6.71 3.67
C GLY A 62 -14.13 -6.17 3.70
N PRO A 63 -14.76 -6.16 4.88
CA PRO A 63 -16.18 -5.92 5.04
C PRO A 63 -16.63 -4.48 4.82
N THR A 64 -15.71 -3.50 4.89
CA THR A 64 -16.05 -2.07 4.84
C THR A 64 -15.70 -1.48 3.49
N LEU A 65 -16.67 -0.86 2.81
CA LEU A 65 -16.51 -0.27 1.47
C LEU A 65 -15.84 -1.23 0.47
N ALA A 66 -16.30 -2.47 0.40
CA ALA A 66 -15.83 -3.46 -0.56
C ALA A 66 -15.84 -2.89 -1.99
N GLY A 67 -14.81 -3.23 -2.78
CA GLY A 67 -14.65 -2.73 -4.14
C GLY A 67 -14.20 -1.26 -4.25
N ARG A 68 -13.74 -0.62 -3.15
CA ARG A 68 -13.18 0.73 -3.14
C ARG A 68 -11.65 0.75 -3.24
N GLY A 69 -11.00 -0.41 -3.33
CA GLY A 69 -9.54 -0.51 -3.46
C GLY A 69 -8.77 -0.32 -2.15
N TYR A 70 -9.31 -0.81 -1.04
CA TYR A 70 -8.60 -1.00 0.21
C TYR A 70 -8.33 -2.49 0.44
N PRO A 71 -7.16 -2.88 0.99
CA PRO A 71 -6.05 -2.02 1.42
C PRO A 71 -5.07 -1.61 0.33
N PHE A 72 -5.01 -2.24 -0.86
CA PHE A 72 -3.94 -2.00 -1.83
C PHE A 72 -4.43 -1.82 -3.28
N GLY A 73 -5.46 -1.01 -3.46
CA GLY A 73 -5.96 -0.60 -4.78
C GLY A 73 -5.98 0.91 -4.93
N ALA A 74 -6.89 1.43 -5.78
CA ALA A 74 -6.96 2.84 -6.12
C ALA A 74 -7.16 3.76 -4.91
N ALA A 75 -8.00 3.36 -3.95
CA ALA A 75 -8.27 4.19 -2.77
C ALA A 75 -7.02 4.45 -1.93
N THR A 76 -6.16 3.43 -1.73
CA THR A 76 -4.91 3.60 -0.99
C THR A 76 -3.95 4.53 -1.71
N ILE A 77 -3.85 4.40 -3.04
CA ILE A 77 -3.02 5.31 -3.86
C ILE A 77 -3.54 6.74 -3.70
N GLU A 78 -4.85 6.97 -3.87
CA GLU A 78 -5.44 8.30 -3.74
C GLU A 78 -5.33 8.88 -2.33
N GLN A 79 -5.41 8.06 -1.28
CA GLN A 79 -5.19 8.52 0.09
C GLN A 79 -3.74 9.01 0.29
N GLY A 80 -2.77 8.31 -0.28
CA GLY A 80 -1.37 8.71 -0.26
C GLY A 80 -1.09 9.98 -1.06
N ASP A 81 -1.72 10.13 -2.22
CA ASP A 81 -1.55 11.30 -3.09
C ASP A 81 -2.29 12.54 -2.54
N ASN A 82 -3.54 12.39 -2.08
CA ASN A 82 -4.39 13.49 -1.64
C ASN A 82 -3.93 14.14 -0.32
N ARG A 83 -3.09 13.48 0.45
CA ARG A 83 -2.45 14.08 1.64
C ARG A 83 -1.21 14.90 1.28
N GLY A 84 -0.71 14.76 0.05
CA GLY A 84 0.34 15.60 -0.53
C GLY A 84 -0.20 16.76 -1.38
N GLU A 85 0.71 17.44 -2.07
CA GLU A 85 0.44 18.59 -2.94
C GLU A 85 0.57 18.30 -4.43
N ASP A 86 1.03 17.10 -4.80
CA ASP A 86 1.41 16.76 -6.18
C ASP A 86 0.24 16.28 -7.06
N MET A 87 -0.86 15.89 -6.43
CA MET A 87 -2.13 15.57 -7.10
C MET A 87 -3.24 16.47 -6.55
N VAL A 88 -4.28 16.70 -7.36
CA VAL A 88 -5.46 17.50 -6.99
C VAL A 88 -6.70 16.65 -7.05
N ASN A 89 -7.41 16.57 -5.94
CA ASN A 89 -8.75 15.98 -5.90
C ASN A 89 -9.75 16.94 -6.52
N LEU A 90 -10.58 16.45 -7.45
CA LEU A 90 -11.52 17.27 -8.23
C LEU A 90 -12.97 17.14 -7.78
N GLN A 91 -13.28 16.17 -6.90
CA GLN A 91 -14.64 15.78 -6.55
C GLN A 91 -14.81 15.60 -5.03
N ALA A 92 -16.06 15.49 -4.58
CA ALA A 92 -16.40 15.25 -3.19
C ALA A 92 -15.89 13.89 -2.64
N PHE A 93 -15.54 12.95 -3.51
CA PHE A 93 -15.29 11.55 -3.13
C PHE A 93 -14.15 11.37 -2.12
N TYR A 94 -13.04 12.10 -2.27
CA TYR A 94 -11.91 12.14 -1.32
C TYR A 94 -11.67 13.53 -0.72
N GLN A 95 -12.62 14.45 -0.85
CA GLN A 95 -12.51 15.82 -0.35
C GLN A 95 -12.12 15.88 1.12
N ILE A 96 -12.71 15.02 1.95
CA ILE A 96 -12.43 14.98 3.39
C ILE A 96 -10.95 14.69 3.67
N THR A 97 -10.35 13.75 2.93
CA THR A 97 -8.91 13.46 3.04
C THR A 97 -8.08 14.60 2.50
N TYR A 98 -8.46 15.15 1.35
CA TYR A 98 -7.75 16.24 0.69
C TYR A 98 -7.67 17.49 1.57
N GLN A 99 -8.77 17.85 2.22
CA GLN A 99 -8.89 19.01 3.11
C GLN A 99 -8.53 18.71 4.57
N ALA A 100 -8.20 17.47 4.89
CA ALA A 100 -7.89 16.99 6.24
C ALA A 100 -9.01 17.34 7.28
N THR A 101 -10.27 17.12 6.88
CA THR A 101 -11.46 17.35 7.73
C THR A 101 -12.03 16.04 8.30
N TYR A 102 -11.23 15.00 8.33
CA TYR A 102 -11.62 13.67 8.80
C TYR A 102 -11.84 13.60 10.31
N THR A 103 -12.71 12.67 10.70
CA THR A 103 -13.08 12.33 12.07
C THR A 103 -12.93 10.82 12.30
N PRO A 104 -13.04 10.31 13.54
CA PRO A 104 -13.05 8.87 13.83
C PRO A 104 -14.11 8.05 13.07
N PHE A 105 -15.09 8.71 12.46
CA PHE A 105 -16.18 8.08 11.71
C PHE A 105 -16.09 8.31 10.20
N THR A 106 -15.04 8.93 9.71
CA THR A 106 -14.84 9.14 8.27
C THR A 106 -14.65 7.80 7.55
N ALA A 107 -15.57 7.50 6.63
CA ALA A 107 -15.68 6.20 5.99
C ALA A 107 -14.37 5.73 5.33
N ASN A 108 -13.60 6.63 4.72
CA ASN A 108 -12.33 6.28 4.07
C ASN A 108 -11.25 5.84 5.08
N ASN A 109 -11.16 6.52 6.23
CA ASN A 109 -10.20 6.18 7.29
C ASN A 109 -10.58 4.85 7.96
N VAL A 110 -11.89 4.67 8.24
CA VAL A 110 -12.45 3.42 8.77
C VAL A 110 -12.17 2.27 7.80
N ALA A 111 -12.43 2.45 6.50
CA ALA A 111 -12.20 1.40 5.51
C ALA A 111 -10.71 1.01 5.39
N MET A 112 -9.79 1.98 5.46
CA MET A 112 -8.35 1.68 5.46
C MET A 112 -7.98 0.79 6.67
N TRP A 113 -8.47 1.13 7.85
CA TRP A 113 -8.23 0.35 9.07
C TRP A 113 -8.85 -1.04 9.00
N ASP A 114 -10.17 -1.10 8.81
CA ASP A 114 -10.94 -2.34 8.87
C ASP A 114 -10.47 -3.36 7.82
N ASN A 115 -10.31 -2.91 6.57
CA ASN A 115 -9.94 -3.82 5.48
C ASN A 115 -8.49 -4.30 5.59
N THR A 116 -7.60 -3.45 6.08
CA THR A 116 -6.20 -3.85 6.31
C THR A 116 -6.12 -4.88 7.45
N TYR A 117 -6.83 -4.65 8.57
CA TYR A 117 -6.87 -5.64 9.65
C TYR A 117 -7.64 -6.91 9.27
N ALA A 118 -8.65 -6.83 8.40
CA ALA A 118 -9.31 -8.02 7.86
C ALA A 118 -8.35 -8.89 7.03
N MET A 119 -7.53 -8.26 6.16
CA MET A 119 -6.46 -8.95 5.43
C MET A 119 -5.42 -9.56 6.39
N ILE A 120 -4.97 -8.80 7.39
CA ILE A 120 -4.03 -9.27 8.41
C ILE A 120 -4.59 -10.49 9.15
N ASN A 121 -5.87 -10.45 9.54
CA ASN A 121 -6.50 -11.59 10.20
C ASN A 121 -6.63 -12.80 9.28
N LYS A 122 -6.99 -12.62 8.01
CA LYS A 122 -6.98 -13.72 7.02
C LYS A 122 -5.58 -14.35 6.92
N ALA A 123 -4.52 -13.54 6.91
CA ALA A 123 -3.14 -14.04 6.91
C ALA A 123 -2.83 -14.86 8.19
N ASN A 124 -3.24 -14.38 9.36
CA ASN A 124 -3.02 -15.07 10.63
C ASN A 124 -3.78 -16.41 10.71
N VAL A 125 -5.04 -16.43 10.29
CA VAL A 125 -5.85 -17.67 10.20
C VAL A 125 -5.23 -18.66 9.22
N ALA A 126 -4.77 -18.18 8.07
CA ALA A 126 -4.10 -19.01 7.07
C ALA A 126 -2.79 -19.61 7.61
N ILE A 127 -1.96 -18.84 8.31
CA ILE A 127 -0.73 -19.35 8.96
C ILE A 127 -1.05 -20.50 9.94
N ALA A 128 -2.05 -20.30 10.79
CA ALA A 128 -2.46 -21.34 11.73
C ALA A 128 -2.96 -22.61 11.00
N GLY A 129 -3.74 -22.43 9.93
CA GLY A 129 -4.24 -23.53 9.09
C GLY A 129 -3.13 -24.28 8.36
N PHE A 130 -2.14 -23.59 7.80
CA PHE A 130 -0.99 -24.23 7.12
C PHE A 130 -0.15 -25.07 8.07
N LYS A 131 0.08 -24.59 9.30
CA LYS A 131 0.80 -25.35 10.34
C LYS A 131 0.05 -26.66 10.69
N LYS A 132 -1.27 -26.59 10.87
CA LYS A 132 -2.11 -27.79 11.11
C LYS A 132 -2.10 -28.73 9.91
N ALA A 133 -2.23 -28.21 8.68
CA ALA A 133 -2.22 -29.01 7.46
C ALA A 133 -0.88 -29.74 7.26
N ALA A 134 0.24 -29.10 7.57
CA ALA A 134 1.57 -29.74 7.54
C ALA A 134 1.71 -30.82 8.61
N ALA A 135 1.27 -30.56 9.85
CA ALA A 135 1.28 -31.53 10.95
C ALA A 135 0.44 -32.77 10.64
N SER A 136 -0.63 -32.62 9.84
CA SER A 136 -1.51 -33.72 9.38
C SER A 136 -1.05 -34.35 8.04
N GLY A 137 0.09 -33.95 7.48
CA GLY A 137 0.61 -34.50 6.22
C GLY A 137 -0.17 -34.09 4.95
N ILE A 138 -1.07 -33.11 5.05
CA ILE A 138 -1.88 -32.61 3.92
C ILE A 138 -1.03 -31.77 2.94
N ILE A 139 -0.09 -30.99 3.47
CA ILE A 139 0.93 -30.28 2.71
C ILE A 139 2.31 -30.58 3.30
N THR A 140 3.36 -30.36 2.53
CA THR A 140 4.73 -30.52 3.04
C THR A 140 5.08 -29.38 4.02
N SER A 141 6.00 -29.66 4.95
CA SER A 141 6.52 -28.61 5.85
C SER A 141 7.16 -27.45 5.06
N ALA A 142 7.84 -27.74 3.96
CA ALA A 142 8.40 -26.71 3.09
C ALA A 142 7.33 -25.80 2.47
N ALA A 143 6.22 -26.36 1.98
CA ALA A 143 5.10 -25.59 1.47
C ALA A 143 4.44 -24.73 2.56
N ALA A 144 4.26 -25.28 3.77
CA ALA A 144 3.69 -24.54 4.89
C ALA A 144 4.57 -23.34 5.28
N VAL A 145 5.89 -23.50 5.33
CA VAL A 145 6.84 -22.43 5.64
C VAL A 145 6.84 -21.35 4.55
N GLN A 146 6.80 -21.74 3.26
CA GLN A 146 6.67 -20.77 2.16
C GLN A 146 5.36 -19.99 2.26
N TYR A 147 4.23 -20.66 2.50
CA TYR A 147 2.91 -20.01 2.62
C TYR A 147 2.84 -19.09 3.84
N GLU A 148 3.43 -19.50 4.97
CA GLU A 148 3.60 -18.61 6.14
C GLU A 148 4.44 -17.38 5.77
N ALA A 149 5.53 -17.53 5.01
CA ALA A 149 6.37 -16.42 4.60
C ALA A 149 5.62 -15.41 3.72
N GLU A 150 4.77 -15.87 2.80
CA GLU A 150 3.91 -15.01 1.99
C GLU A 150 2.88 -14.26 2.85
N CYS A 151 2.24 -14.93 3.80
CA CYS A 151 1.31 -14.32 4.74
C CYS A 151 1.99 -13.28 5.64
N ARG A 152 3.21 -13.57 6.14
CA ARG A 152 3.98 -12.62 6.96
C ARG A 152 4.40 -11.39 6.15
N PHE A 153 4.77 -11.56 4.89
CA PHE A 153 5.06 -10.44 3.99
C PHE A 153 3.83 -9.52 3.84
N LEU A 154 2.65 -10.07 3.56
CA LEU A 154 1.40 -9.28 3.43
C LEU A 154 1.00 -8.63 4.76
N ARG A 155 1.19 -9.33 5.89
CA ARG A 155 0.95 -8.81 7.22
C ARG A 155 1.86 -7.62 7.55
N ALA A 156 3.16 -7.73 7.25
CA ALA A 156 4.12 -6.66 7.42
C ALA A 156 3.79 -5.44 6.53
N LEU A 157 3.41 -5.68 5.27
CA LEU A 157 2.97 -4.64 4.34
C LEU A 157 1.74 -3.90 4.89
N GLY A 158 0.74 -4.64 5.39
CA GLY A 158 -0.47 -4.06 5.98
C GLY A 158 -0.20 -3.23 7.23
N HIS A 159 0.59 -3.74 8.17
CA HIS A 159 0.95 -2.97 9.38
C HIS A 159 1.79 -1.73 9.04
N HIS A 160 2.71 -1.81 8.07
CA HIS A 160 3.46 -0.64 7.65
C HIS A 160 2.54 0.45 7.06
N GLU A 161 1.57 0.08 6.24
CA GLU A 161 0.60 1.03 5.69
C GLU A 161 -0.26 1.67 6.78
N LEU A 162 -0.71 0.90 7.78
CA LEU A 162 -1.43 1.45 8.93
C LEU A 162 -0.57 2.43 9.74
N LEU A 163 0.70 2.10 9.99
CA LEU A 163 1.61 2.95 10.75
C LEU A 163 1.80 4.33 10.11
N ILE A 164 1.98 4.41 8.80
CA ILE A 164 2.19 5.69 8.11
C ILE A 164 0.93 6.57 8.06
N HIS A 165 -0.24 6.02 8.30
CA HIS A 165 -1.48 6.79 8.35
C HIS A 165 -1.95 7.11 9.76
N PHE A 166 -1.83 6.18 10.72
CA PHE A 166 -2.45 6.26 12.04
C PHE A 166 -1.48 6.52 13.21
N ALA A 167 -0.18 6.52 12.94
CA ALA A 167 0.85 6.78 13.96
C ALA A 167 1.81 7.88 13.55
N ARG A 168 2.51 8.46 14.52
CA ARG A 168 3.61 9.40 14.28
C ARG A 168 4.81 8.67 13.67
N PRO A 169 5.66 9.35 12.88
CA PRO A 169 6.82 8.72 12.26
C PRO A 169 7.83 8.20 13.29
N TYR A 170 8.54 7.13 12.92
CA TYR A 170 9.56 6.54 13.78
C TYR A 170 10.62 7.54 14.25
N LEU A 171 11.00 8.50 13.41
CA LEU A 171 11.99 9.53 13.75
C LEU A 171 11.54 10.46 14.88
N GLU A 172 10.25 10.50 15.22
CA GLU A 172 9.79 11.19 16.44
C GLU A 172 10.19 10.37 17.67
N GLY A 173 11.21 10.83 18.37
CA GLY A 173 11.70 10.19 19.59
C GLY A 173 12.12 8.72 19.41
N ASN A 174 12.58 8.34 18.21
CA ASN A 174 12.91 6.95 17.87
C ASN A 174 11.76 5.97 18.11
N GLY A 175 10.56 6.36 17.72
CA GLY A 175 9.36 5.53 17.81
C GLY A 175 8.75 5.49 19.22
N ALA A 176 8.96 6.51 20.04
CA ALA A 176 8.41 6.59 21.40
C ALA A 176 6.90 6.84 21.43
N ALA A 177 6.31 7.38 20.34
CA ALA A 177 4.88 7.62 20.22
C ALA A 177 4.07 6.31 20.22
N LEU A 178 2.75 6.41 20.50
CA LEU A 178 1.84 5.27 20.37
C LEU A 178 1.73 4.84 18.91
N GLY A 179 1.93 3.55 18.67
CA GLY A 179 1.76 2.87 17.40
C GLY A 179 0.33 2.39 17.16
N ILE A 180 0.21 1.21 16.56
CA ILE A 180 -1.04 0.52 16.29
C ILE A 180 -0.98 -0.89 16.88
N PRO A 181 -2.11 -1.58 17.13
CA PRO A 181 -2.06 -2.98 17.55
C PRO A 181 -1.38 -3.86 16.50
N TYR A 182 -0.22 -4.44 16.80
CA TYR A 182 0.44 -5.39 15.90
C TYR A 182 -0.16 -6.79 16.07
N ARG A 183 -1.13 -7.12 15.23
CA ARG A 183 -1.90 -8.38 15.33
C ARG A 183 -1.19 -9.50 14.59
N ASP A 184 -0.54 -10.39 15.33
CA ASP A 184 0.24 -11.54 14.84
C ASP A 184 -0.41 -12.90 15.20
N TYR A 185 -1.66 -12.89 15.63
CA TYR A 185 -2.46 -14.05 15.99
C TYR A 185 -3.80 -14.07 15.26
N ALA A 186 -4.37 -15.26 15.07
CA ALA A 186 -5.69 -15.43 14.48
C ALA A 186 -6.81 -15.00 15.44
N VAL A 187 -7.74 -14.19 14.96
CA VAL A 187 -9.01 -13.91 15.64
C VAL A 187 -10.07 -14.78 14.95
N ASP A 188 -10.31 -15.97 15.51
CA ASP A 188 -11.15 -17.03 14.94
C ASP A 188 -12.11 -17.68 15.95
N GLY A 189 -12.18 -17.14 17.19
CA GLY A 189 -13.05 -17.65 18.25
C GLY A 189 -13.19 -16.67 19.41
N SER A 190 -14.01 -17.05 20.42
CA SER A 190 -14.34 -16.19 21.55
C SER A 190 -13.11 -15.75 22.36
N ALA A 191 -12.18 -16.67 22.63
CA ALA A 191 -10.97 -16.35 23.41
C ALA A 191 -10.05 -15.35 22.69
N SER A 192 -9.87 -15.48 21.37
CA SER A 192 -9.08 -14.55 20.57
C SER A 192 -9.77 -13.20 20.41
N LEU A 193 -11.10 -13.17 20.35
CA LEU A 193 -11.89 -11.95 20.36
C LEU A 193 -11.78 -11.23 21.71
N GLU A 194 -11.85 -11.94 22.83
CA GLU A 194 -11.65 -11.37 24.17
C GLU A 194 -10.23 -10.78 24.33
N ARG A 195 -9.19 -11.43 23.77
CA ARG A 195 -7.84 -10.90 23.70
C ARG A 195 -7.81 -9.58 22.94
N LEU A 196 -8.41 -9.54 21.73
CA LEU A 196 -8.47 -8.35 20.88
C LEU A 196 -9.10 -7.15 21.61
N GLN A 197 -10.18 -7.38 22.36
CA GLN A 197 -10.89 -6.35 23.12
C GLN A 197 -10.09 -5.79 24.32
N LYS A 198 -8.96 -6.38 24.65
CA LYS A 198 -8.05 -5.97 25.75
C LYS A 198 -6.66 -5.56 25.24
N GLU A 199 -6.52 -5.35 23.95
CA GLU A 199 -5.23 -5.04 23.33
C GLU A 199 -4.93 -3.55 23.36
N ALA A 200 -3.89 -3.16 24.09
CA ALA A 200 -3.41 -1.77 24.11
C ALA A 200 -2.56 -1.47 22.85
N ARG A 201 -2.42 -0.19 22.53
CA ARG A 201 -1.48 0.25 21.49
C ARG A 201 -0.04 0.15 22.01
N PRO A 202 0.85 -0.55 21.30
CA PRO A 202 2.28 -0.54 21.62
C PRO A 202 2.90 0.80 21.21
N LYS A 203 4.20 0.95 21.46
CA LYS A 203 4.98 2.04 20.86
C LYS A 203 5.27 1.74 19.38
N VAL A 204 5.42 2.78 18.57
CA VAL A 204 5.85 2.68 17.18
C VAL A 204 7.13 1.83 17.04
N ALA A 205 8.10 1.97 17.96
CA ALA A 205 9.32 1.18 17.95
C ALA A 205 9.08 -0.33 18.08
N GLU A 206 8.09 -0.73 18.88
CA GLU A 206 7.70 -2.13 19.07
C GLU A 206 7.03 -2.68 17.80
N ASP A 207 6.16 -1.88 17.15
CA ASP A 207 5.55 -2.23 15.87
C ASP A 207 6.60 -2.47 14.78
N TYR A 208 7.55 -1.55 14.64
CA TYR A 208 8.62 -1.70 13.65
C TYR A 208 9.53 -2.91 13.95
N THR A 209 9.74 -3.25 15.22
CA THR A 209 10.48 -4.46 15.59
C THR A 209 9.77 -5.71 15.08
N LYS A 210 8.48 -5.87 15.38
CA LYS A 210 7.67 -7.01 14.91
C LYS A 210 7.56 -7.06 13.38
N LEU A 211 7.43 -5.90 12.74
CA LEU A 211 7.39 -5.80 11.29
C LEU A 211 8.70 -6.29 10.65
N LEU A 212 9.85 -5.93 11.22
CA LEU A 212 11.16 -6.41 10.76
C LEU A 212 11.37 -7.91 11.03
N GLU A 213 10.80 -8.47 12.12
CA GLU A 213 10.78 -9.92 12.37
C GLU A 213 10.00 -10.65 11.28
N ASP A 214 8.81 -10.16 10.90
CA ASP A 214 8.02 -10.73 9.79
C ASP A 214 8.77 -10.67 8.47
N LEU A 215 9.40 -9.55 8.15
CA LEU A 215 10.17 -9.39 6.92
C LEU A 215 11.45 -10.24 6.90
N THR A 216 12.11 -10.42 8.05
CA THR A 216 13.29 -11.28 8.16
C THR A 216 12.92 -12.75 7.95
N PHE A 217 11.77 -13.19 8.50
CA PHE A 217 11.24 -14.53 8.22
C PHE A 217 10.88 -14.68 6.73
N ALA A 218 10.21 -13.68 6.14
CA ALA A 218 9.84 -13.70 4.74
C ALA A 218 11.08 -13.74 3.82
N GLU A 219 12.10 -12.92 4.08
CA GLU A 219 13.37 -12.92 3.34
C GLU A 219 14.06 -14.29 3.36
N ALA A 220 14.04 -14.97 4.52
CA ALA A 220 14.69 -16.28 4.67
C ALA A 220 13.95 -17.40 3.92
N ASN A 221 12.63 -17.34 3.84
CA ASN A 221 11.79 -18.48 3.46
C ASN A 221 11.01 -18.30 2.14
N LEU A 222 10.99 -17.09 1.57
CA LEU A 222 10.40 -16.89 0.25
C LEU A 222 11.32 -17.38 -0.86
N PRO A 223 10.78 -17.99 -1.93
CA PRO A 223 11.57 -18.39 -3.09
C PRO A 223 12.09 -17.18 -3.87
N VAL A 224 13.16 -17.35 -4.62
CA VAL A 224 13.69 -16.34 -5.54
C VAL A 224 12.67 -16.03 -6.64
N THR A 225 12.00 -17.07 -7.15
CA THR A 225 10.87 -16.94 -8.07
C THR A 225 9.71 -17.75 -7.51
N ASN A 226 8.56 -17.12 -7.30
CA ASN A 226 7.40 -17.80 -6.74
C ASN A 226 6.68 -18.58 -7.85
N PRO A 227 6.50 -19.90 -7.71
CA PRO A 227 5.82 -20.72 -8.71
C PRO A 227 4.31 -20.41 -8.82
N GLY A 228 3.71 -19.78 -7.80
CA GLY A 228 2.31 -19.34 -7.81
C GLY A 228 2.05 -18.07 -8.64
N GLY A 229 3.10 -17.49 -9.21
CA GLY A 229 3.05 -16.29 -10.05
C GLY A 229 4.14 -15.28 -9.68
N ALA A 230 5.08 -15.04 -10.58
CA ALA A 230 6.12 -14.04 -10.39
C ALA A 230 5.46 -12.66 -10.20
N VAL A 231 5.96 -11.89 -9.26
CA VAL A 231 5.58 -10.53 -8.85
C VAL A 231 4.13 -10.33 -8.36
N ILE A 232 3.18 -11.21 -8.71
CA ILE A 232 1.81 -11.21 -8.14
C ILE A 232 1.71 -12.04 -6.85
N ARG A 233 2.72 -12.84 -6.57
CA ARG A 233 2.95 -13.55 -5.32
C ARG A 233 4.27 -13.07 -4.73
N ALA A 234 4.34 -12.94 -3.41
CA ALA A 234 5.54 -12.48 -2.75
C ALA A 234 6.73 -13.42 -3.03
N GLN A 235 7.87 -12.84 -3.31
CA GLN A 235 9.14 -13.53 -3.52
C GLN A 235 10.25 -12.85 -2.72
N LYS A 236 11.41 -13.48 -2.63
CA LYS A 236 12.53 -13.02 -1.78
C LYS A 236 12.90 -11.55 -2.02
N SER A 237 12.94 -11.13 -3.28
CA SER A 237 13.23 -9.73 -3.64
C SER A 237 12.19 -8.75 -3.09
N ALA A 238 10.91 -9.13 -3.01
CA ALA A 238 9.85 -8.30 -2.45
C ALA A 238 10.04 -8.08 -0.93
N ALA A 239 10.40 -9.14 -0.19
CA ALA A 239 10.68 -9.02 1.24
C ALA A 239 11.88 -8.10 1.53
N ILE A 240 12.97 -8.26 0.76
CA ILE A 240 14.17 -7.42 0.89
C ILE A 240 13.85 -5.95 0.55
N ALA A 241 13.11 -5.71 -0.53
CA ALA A 241 12.74 -4.35 -0.96
C ALA A 241 11.82 -3.65 0.06
N LEU A 242 10.84 -4.38 0.62
CA LEU A 242 9.98 -3.83 1.69
C LEU A 242 10.79 -3.57 2.98
N LYS A 243 11.72 -4.46 3.33
CA LYS A 243 12.63 -4.26 4.47
C LYS A 243 13.49 -3.01 4.28
N GLN A 244 14.04 -2.78 3.08
CA GLN A 244 14.78 -1.56 2.75
C GLN A 244 13.90 -0.30 2.93
N ARG A 245 12.65 -0.31 2.42
CA ARG A 245 11.69 0.79 2.61
C ARG A 245 11.44 1.08 4.09
N VAL A 246 11.18 0.04 4.88
CA VAL A 246 10.93 0.14 6.32
C VAL A 246 12.13 0.76 7.05
N LEU A 247 13.34 0.26 6.78
CA LEU A 247 14.57 0.78 7.37
C LEU A 247 14.83 2.24 6.99
N LEU A 248 14.51 2.63 5.75
CA LEU A 248 14.57 4.02 5.30
C LEU A 248 13.58 4.91 6.10
N HIS A 249 12.35 4.44 6.32
CA HIS A 249 11.35 5.13 7.15
C HIS A 249 11.78 5.28 8.61
N MET A 250 12.55 4.33 9.12
CA MET A 250 13.14 4.41 10.47
C MET A 250 14.38 5.32 10.55
N GLY A 251 14.88 5.84 9.41
CA GLY A 251 16.15 6.57 9.36
C GLY A 251 17.38 5.70 9.60
N LYS A 252 17.24 4.38 9.51
CA LYS A 252 18.32 3.38 9.65
C LYS A 252 19.04 3.21 8.31
N TYR A 253 19.75 4.25 7.90
CA TYR A 253 20.31 4.33 6.54
C TYR A 253 21.36 3.24 6.26
N SER A 254 22.23 2.91 7.21
CA SER A 254 23.25 1.86 7.04
C SER A 254 22.63 0.48 6.86
N GLU A 255 21.57 0.18 7.61
CA GLU A 255 20.83 -1.09 7.47
C GLU A 255 20.02 -1.12 6.17
N ALA A 256 19.46 0.03 5.74
CA ALA A 256 18.78 0.15 4.45
C ALA A 256 19.73 -0.10 3.27
N ILE A 257 20.97 0.42 3.34
CA ILE A 257 22.05 0.16 2.37
C ILE A 257 22.37 -1.33 2.34
N THR A 258 22.54 -1.95 3.51
CA THR A 258 22.83 -3.38 3.63
C THR A 258 21.74 -4.23 2.97
N ALA A 259 20.47 -3.93 3.24
CA ALA A 259 19.35 -4.62 2.62
C ALA A 259 19.33 -4.41 1.09
N GLY A 260 19.50 -3.17 0.63
CA GLY A 260 19.48 -2.85 -0.80
C GLY A 260 20.64 -3.49 -1.58
N ASN A 261 21.81 -3.64 -0.96
CA ASN A 261 22.97 -4.32 -1.57
C ASN A 261 22.74 -5.81 -1.84
N LEU A 262 21.73 -6.44 -1.24
CA LEU A 262 21.32 -7.80 -1.61
C LEU A 262 20.63 -7.85 -2.99
N LEU A 263 20.09 -6.72 -3.45
CA LEU A 263 19.40 -6.61 -4.73
C LEU A 263 20.21 -5.85 -5.77
N ILE A 264 20.93 -4.81 -5.38
CA ILE A 264 21.57 -3.85 -6.27
C ILE A 264 23.02 -4.26 -6.52
N PRO A 265 23.44 -4.46 -7.78
CA PRO A 265 24.83 -4.78 -8.11
C PRO A 265 25.77 -3.61 -7.76
N THR A 266 27.03 -3.93 -7.56
CA THR A 266 28.08 -2.92 -7.31
C THR A 266 28.31 -2.02 -8.51
N THR A 267 28.28 -2.59 -9.72
CA THR A 267 28.43 -1.84 -10.99
C THR A 267 27.07 -1.37 -11.49
N LEU A 268 26.94 -0.08 -11.70
CA LEU A 268 25.75 0.57 -12.26
C LEU A 268 26.08 1.14 -13.64
N THR A 269 25.06 1.22 -14.51
CA THR A 269 25.21 1.78 -15.86
C THR A 269 24.16 2.88 -16.09
N PRO A 270 24.34 4.08 -15.53
CA PRO A 270 23.35 5.18 -15.66
C PRO A 270 23.10 5.63 -17.11
N SER A 271 24.05 5.39 -18.02
CA SER A 271 23.90 5.65 -19.47
C SER A 271 23.03 4.60 -20.20
N ALA A 272 22.83 3.43 -19.59
CA ALA A 272 21.96 2.36 -20.10
C ALA A 272 21.19 1.70 -18.95
N PRO A 273 20.24 2.42 -18.31
CA PRO A 273 19.61 1.99 -17.05
C PRO A 273 18.95 0.62 -17.11
N ALA A 274 18.34 0.28 -18.24
CA ALA A 274 17.67 -1.01 -18.45
C ALA A 274 18.63 -2.23 -18.52
N SER A 275 19.93 -2.00 -18.69
CA SER A 275 20.93 -3.07 -18.75
C SER A 275 21.31 -3.61 -17.37
N THR A 276 21.10 -2.82 -16.32
CA THR A 276 21.45 -3.20 -14.94
C THR A 276 20.31 -3.99 -14.31
N LYS A 277 20.56 -5.26 -14.03
CA LYS A 277 19.59 -6.17 -13.42
C LYS A 277 19.87 -6.36 -11.94
N SER A 278 18.81 -6.63 -11.17
CA SER A 278 18.94 -7.00 -9.77
C SER A 278 19.65 -8.35 -9.61
N LEU A 279 20.36 -8.51 -8.49
CA LEU A 279 21.06 -9.75 -8.13
C LEU A 279 20.08 -10.90 -7.81
N ILE A 280 18.90 -10.57 -7.32
CA ILE A 280 17.84 -11.52 -6.98
C ILE A 280 16.57 -11.11 -7.72
N GLY A 281 15.88 -12.04 -8.37
CA GLY A 281 14.62 -11.81 -9.08
C GLY A 281 14.77 -11.23 -10.50
N ASN A 282 15.98 -10.86 -10.91
CA ASN A 282 16.29 -10.36 -12.26
C ASN A 282 15.47 -9.13 -12.69
N HIS A 283 15.09 -8.27 -11.71
CA HIS A 283 14.38 -7.03 -11.96
C HIS A 283 15.29 -6.01 -12.66
N ALA A 284 14.70 -5.22 -13.55
CA ALA A 284 15.41 -4.17 -14.29
C ALA A 284 14.47 -3.00 -14.59
N LEU A 285 15.02 -1.80 -14.70
CA LEU A 285 14.29 -0.68 -15.25
C LEU A 285 13.89 -0.96 -16.70
N THR A 286 12.74 -0.51 -17.12
CA THR A 286 12.36 -0.54 -18.54
C THR A 286 13.12 0.52 -19.32
N ALA A 287 13.31 0.31 -20.62
CA ALA A 287 14.08 1.23 -21.46
C ALA A 287 13.47 2.64 -21.56
N THR A 288 12.14 2.74 -21.42
CA THR A 288 11.40 3.98 -21.48
C THR A 288 10.51 4.12 -20.24
N PRO A 289 10.16 5.34 -19.80
CA PRO A 289 9.34 5.54 -18.60
C PRO A 289 7.96 4.86 -18.67
N ASN A 290 7.30 4.88 -19.82
CA ASN A 290 5.98 4.25 -20.00
C ASN A 290 6.04 2.71 -20.00
N GLY A 291 7.19 2.12 -20.30
CA GLY A 291 7.39 0.67 -20.22
C GLY A 291 7.15 0.11 -18.82
N SER A 292 7.32 0.92 -17.76
CA SER A 292 7.08 0.53 -16.38
C SER A 292 5.62 0.16 -16.08
N PHE A 293 4.68 0.65 -16.89
CA PHE A 293 3.23 0.48 -16.69
C PHE A 293 2.58 -0.31 -17.83
N GLY A 294 3.37 -0.95 -18.69
CA GLY A 294 2.90 -1.71 -19.84
C GLY A 294 2.46 -0.85 -21.03
N LEU A 295 1.92 -1.49 -22.03
CA LEU A 295 1.43 -0.82 -23.24
C LEU A 295 -0.01 -0.37 -23.04
N VAL A 296 -0.37 0.76 -23.67
CA VAL A 296 -1.74 1.29 -23.65
C VAL A 296 -2.74 0.24 -24.14
N GLY A 297 -3.80 0.02 -23.38
CA GLY A 297 -4.88 -0.92 -23.71
C GLY A 297 -4.59 -2.39 -23.40
N GLY A 298 -3.54 -2.70 -22.63
CA GLY A 298 -3.01 -4.05 -22.49
C GLY A 298 -3.53 -4.94 -21.36
N GLY A 299 -4.23 -4.43 -20.36
CA GLY A 299 -4.77 -5.25 -19.25
C GLY A 299 -3.75 -6.10 -18.46
N ASN A 300 -2.46 -5.96 -18.75
CA ASN A 300 -1.38 -6.63 -18.06
C ASN A 300 -0.14 -5.73 -18.06
N ASN A 301 0.01 -4.97 -17.00
CA ASN A 301 1.14 -4.07 -16.79
C ASN A 301 2.29 -4.72 -15.99
N ILE A 302 2.44 -6.05 -16.04
CA ILE A 302 3.60 -6.74 -15.47
C ILE A 302 4.79 -6.53 -16.39
N THR A 303 5.85 -5.95 -15.83
CA THR A 303 7.10 -5.62 -16.52
C THR A 303 8.31 -6.09 -15.72
N SER A 304 9.52 -5.99 -16.29
CA SER A 304 10.77 -6.29 -15.57
C SER A 304 10.99 -5.39 -14.34
N GLU A 305 10.28 -4.27 -14.26
CA GLU A 305 10.43 -3.31 -13.16
C GLU A 305 9.59 -3.67 -11.92
N ASN A 306 8.53 -4.48 -12.08
CA ASN A 306 7.72 -4.89 -10.95
C ASN A 306 8.49 -5.86 -10.04
N ILE A 307 8.46 -5.59 -8.74
CA ILE A 307 8.97 -6.49 -7.69
C ILE A 307 7.80 -7.16 -6.96
N PHE A 308 6.77 -6.37 -6.66
CA PHE A 308 5.51 -6.88 -6.12
C PHE A 308 4.36 -6.01 -6.60
N THR A 309 3.28 -6.65 -7.03
CA THR A 309 2.06 -5.99 -7.50
C THR A 309 0.83 -6.77 -7.03
N ILE A 310 -0.25 -6.07 -6.73
CA ILE A 310 -1.55 -6.71 -6.49
C ILE A 310 -2.18 -6.98 -7.85
N LYS A 311 -2.52 -8.26 -8.06
CA LYS A 311 -3.11 -8.71 -9.32
C LYS A 311 -4.50 -8.13 -9.49
N ASN A 312 -4.77 -7.61 -10.68
CA ASN A 312 -6.09 -7.39 -11.23
C ASN A 312 -6.17 -8.04 -12.62
N ASP A 313 -7.37 -8.34 -13.05
CA ASP A 313 -7.68 -8.68 -14.44
C ASP A 313 -9.09 -8.19 -14.78
N PRO A 314 -9.54 -8.23 -16.05
CA PRO A 314 -10.85 -7.70 -16.43
C PRO A 314 -12.06 -8.35 -15.75
N LEU A 315 -11.90 -9.57 -15.21
CA LEU A 315 -12.96 -10.31 -14.51
C LEU A 315 -12.85 -10.20 -12.99
N ASP A 316 -11.66 -9.83 -12.48
CA ASP A 316 -11.34 -9.78 -11.05
C ASP A 316 -10.54 -8.51 -10.75
N ASN A 317 -11.23 -7.46 -10.34
CA ASN A 317 -10.66 -6.14 -10.04
C ASN A 317 -11.58 -5.34 -9.11
N GLY A 318 -11.09 -4.20 -8.63
CA GLY A 318 -11.84 -3.30 -7.74
C GLY A 318 -12.98 -2.51 -8.41
N SER A 319 -13.36 -2.86 -9.65
CA SER A 319 -14.40 -2.15 -10.42
C SER A 319 -14.06 -0.65 -10.64
N VAL A 320 -15.03 0.13 -11.08
CA VAL A 320 -14.84 1.56 -11.38
C VAL A 320 -14.40 2.39 -10.16
N ASN A 321 -14.67 1.93 -8.95
CA ASN A 321 -14.38 2.65 -7.71
C ASN A 321 -13.12 2.16 -6.98
N GLY A 322 -12.52 1.05 -7.40
CA GLY A 322 -11.37 0.46 -6.70
C GLY A 322 -10.20 0.14 -7.62
N ALA A 323 -10.42 0.05 -8.93
CA ALA A 323 -9.35 -0.17 -9.88
C ALA A 323 -8.63 1.16 -10.22
N PRO A 324 -7.28 1.18 -10.25
CA PRO A 324 -6.53 2.40 -10.54
C PRO A 324 -6.91 3.08 -11.86
N ALA A 325 -7.09 2.33 -12.96
CA ALA A 325 -7.51 2.89 -14.24
C ALA A 325 -8.90 3.54 -14.20
N GLY A 326 -9.81 3.02 -13.36
CA GLY A 326 -11.13 3.62 -13.16
C GLY A 326 -11.06 4.96 -12.44
N MET A 327 -10.28 5.04 -11.38
CA MET A 327 -10.24 6.21 -10.50
C MET A 327 -9.35 7.33 -11.06
N TYR A 328 -8.18 7.00 -11.60
CA TYR A 328 -7.22 7.96 -12.17
C TYR A 328 -7.45 8.27 -13.63
N GLY A 329 -8.26 7.47 -14.32
CA GLY A 329 -8.56 7.64 -15.74
C GLY A 329 -9.37 8.89 -16.01
N SER A 330 -9.12 9.50 -17.18
CA SER A 330 -9.87 10.62 -17.72
C SER A 330 -11.30 10.21 -18.07
N SER A 331 -12.27 11.11 -17.91
CA SER A 331 -13.70 10.82 -18.19
C SER A 331 -13.99 10.59 -19.67
N ASP A 332 -13.18 11.10 -20.57
CA ASP A 332 -13.26 10.80 -22.00
C ASP A 332 -12.74 9.39 -22.38
N LEU A 333 -12.12 8.68 -21.44
CA LEU A 333 -11.63 7.31 -21.61
C LEU A 333 -12.29 6.31 -20.64
N LEU A 334 -13.53 6.53 -20.22
CA LEU A 334 -14.27 5.68 -19.30
C LEU A 334 -13.72 5.66 -17.85
N GLY A 335 -12.77 6.51 -17.52
CA GLY A 335 -12.35 6.79 -16.16
C GLY A 335 -13.30 7.78 -15.48
N ARG A 336 -13.09 8.02 -14.19
CA ARG A 336 -13.93 8.93 -13.40
C ARG A 336 -13.47 10.38 -13.42
N GLY A 337 -12.23 10.66 -13.84
CA GLY A 337 -11.67 12.02 -13.83
C GLY A 337 -11.67 12.67 -12.44
N LEU A 338 -11.40 11.90 -11.39
CA LEU A 338 -11.49 12.36 -10.00
C LEU A 338 -10.24 13.06 -9.49
N VAL A 339 -9.08 12.66 -10.00
CA VAL A 339 -7.78 13.13 -9.52
C VAL A 339 -6.91 13.49 -10.72
N CYS A 340 -6.31 14.65 -10.70
CA CYS A 340 -5.39 15.10 -11.73
C CYS A 340 -4.02 15.49 -11.17
N VAL A 341 -3.03 15.65 -12.05
CA VAL A 341 -1.71 16.17 -11.69
C VAL A 341 -1.85 17.61 -11.20
N SER A 342 -1.18 17.94 -10.10
CA SER A 342 -1.20 19.29 -9.57
C SER A 342 -0.31 20.24 -10.40
N PRO A 343 -0.78 21.46 -10.69
CA PRO A 343 0.09 22.52 -11.21
C PRO A 343 1.33 22.80 -10.34
N ILE A 344 1.31 22.49 -9.04
CA ILE A 344 2.45 22.67 -8.14
C ILE A 344 3.68 21.89 -8.63
N ILE A 345 3.50 20.61 -8.95
CA ILE A 345 4.61 19.78 -9.45
C ILE A 345 4.82 19.99 -10.94
N TRP A 346 3.75 20.14 -11.72
CA TRP A 346 3.83 20.28 -13.17
C TRP A 346 4.52 21.56 -13.61
N ASN A 347 4.23 22.68 -12.96
CA ASN A 347 4.80 24.01 -13.29
C ASN A 347 6.19 24.21 -12.68
N ASN A 348 6.67 23.28 -11.86
CA ASN A 348 7.97 23.39 -11.20
C ASN A 348 9.10 23.24 -12.23
N GLY A 349 9.98 24.23 -12.32
CA GLY A 349 11.10 24.23 -13.26
C GLY A 349 12.17 23.17 -13.01
N LEU A 350 12.21 22.56 -11.81
CA LEU A 350 13.07 21.41 -11.53
C LEU A 350 12.63 20.13 -12.25
N TRP A 351 11.35 20.05 -12.65
CA TRP A 351 10.87 19.02 -13.58
C TRP A 351 11.02 19.56 -15.01
N LEU A 352 12.08 19.16 -15.68
CA LEU A 352 12.47 19.71 -16.98
C LEU A 352 11.36 19.55 -18.04
N ALA A 353 11.24 20.52 -18.94
CA ALA A 353 10.33 20.44 -20.09
C ALA A 353 10.67 19.28 -21.02
N SER A 354 11.97 18.95 -21.12
CA SER A 354 12.49 17.86 -21.95
C SER A 354 12.35 16.48 -21.32
N ASP A 355 11.85 16.37 -20.08
CA ASP A 355 11.68 15.07 -19.41
C ASP A 355 10.59 14.26 -20.11
N LEU A 356 10.97 13.13 -20.68
CA LEU A 356 10.07 12.25 -21.45
C LEU A 356 8.86 11.75 -20.64
N ARG A 357 8.94 11.74 -19.30
CA ARG A 357 7.82 11.33 -18.45
C ARG A 357 6.61 12.23 -18.60
N ARG A 358 6.81 13.53 -18.92
CA ARG A 358 5.70 14.47 -19.14
C ARG A 358 4.74 14.03 -20.25
N THR A 359 5.26 13.43 -21.31
CA THR A 359 4.46 12.97 -22.47
C THR A 359 4.21 11.46 -22.46
N ALA A 360 5.09 10.68 -21.82
CA ALA A 360 4.96 9.22 -21.78
C ALA A 360 3.98 8.71 -20.71
N LEU A 361 3.87 9.44 -19.59
CA LEU A 361 3.08 9.00 -18.41
C LEU A 361 1.90 9.92 -18.08
N TYR A 362 1.77 11.03 -18.82
CA TYR A 362 0.72 12.01 -18.58
C TYR A 362 0.14 12.52 -19.90
N ARG A 363 -1.12 12.90 -19.87
CA ARG A 363 -1.86 13.40 -21.02
C ARG A 363 -2.88 14.46 -20.61
N GLU A 364 -3.28 15.29 -21.55
CA GLU A 364 -4.48 16.09 -21.41
C GLU A 364 -5.71 15.17 -21.38
N GLY A 365 -6.65 15.46 -20.49
CA GLY A 365 -7.86 14.68 -20.36
C GLY A 365 -9.03 15.48 -19.80
N SER A 366 -10.23 14.94 -19.97
CA SER A 366 -11.46 15.52 -19.44
C SER A 366 -11.72 15.06 -18.02
N THR A 367 -12.29 15.95 -17.23
CA THR A 367 -12.78 15.72 -15.87
C THR A 367 -14.24 16.13 -15.77
N ALA A 368 -14.89 15.90 -14.64
CA ALA A 368 -16.27 16.35 -14.45
C ALA A 368 -16.42 17.88 -14.40
N ILE A 369 -15.33 18.63 -14.22
CA ILE A 369 -15.35 20.09 -14.02
C ILE A 369 -14.50 20.86 -15.05
N GLY A 370 -13.96 20.19 -16.06
CA GLY A 370 -13.14 20.83 -17.09
C GLY A 370 -12.08 19.91 -17.68
N LYS A 371 -10.89 20.48 -17.94
CA LYS A 371 -9.75 19.75 -18.49
C LYS A 371 -8.53 19.87 -17.57
N ALA A 372 -7.74 18.80 -17.50
CA ALA A 372 -6.54 18.74 -16.66
C ALA A 372 -5.48 17.82 -17.28
N ILE A 373 -4.29 17.83 -16.70
CA ILE A 373 -3.27 16.80 -16.97
C ILE A 373 -3.59 15.57 -16.11
N MET A 374 -3.83 14.45 -16.76
CA MET A 374 -4.19 13.16 -16.17
C MET A 374 -3.04 12.18 -16.31
N THR A 375 -2.93 11.21 -15.38
CA THR A 375 -1.94 10.14 -15.52
C THR A 375 -2.39 9.09 -16.56
N SER A 376 -1.41 8.53 -17.28
CA SER A 376 -1.55 7.37 -18.16
C SER A 376 -0.88 6.12 -17.59
N LYS A 377 -0.46 6.15 -16.32
CA LYS A 377 0.17 5.00 -15.66
C LYS A 377 -0.76 3.80 -15.56
N TYR A 378 -2.06 4.06 -15.45
CA TYR A 378 -3.12 3.05 -15.46
C TYR A 378 -3.98 3.31 -16.68
N ASN A 379 -4.04 2.37 -17.61
CA ASN A 379 -4.56 2.64 -18.95
C ASN A 379 -5.54 1.59 -19.50
N ASP A 380 -5.81 0.52 -18.76
CA ASP A 380 -6.91 -0.38 -19.10
C ASP A 380 -8.25 0.18 -18.59
N TYR A 381 -8.70 1.25 -19.22
CA TYR A 381 -9.90 1.98 -18.81
C TYR A 381 -11.20 1.17 -18.96
N SER A 382 -11.25 0.26 -19.92
CA SER A 382 -12.44 -0.57 -20.21
C SER A 382 -12.47 -1.83 -19.33
N GLY A 383 -11.37 -2.57 -19.27
CA GLY A 383 -11.25 -3.81 -18.51
C GLY A 383 -10.94 -3.59 -17.04
N ARG A 384 -10.27 -2.47 -16.70
CA ARG A 384 -9.80 -2.15 -15.33
C ARG A 384 -8.87 -3.21 -14.75
N GLY A 385 -8.21 -3.97 -15.62
CA GLY A 385 -7.34 -5.09 -15.28
C GLY A 385 -5.90 -4.69 -14.98
N ASP A 386 -5.57 -3.40 -14.95
CA ASP A 386 -4.23 -2.96 -14.55
C ASP A 386 -3.92 -3.37 -13.10
N ASN A 387 -2.84 -4.11 -12.92
CA ASN A 387 -2.34 -4.45 -11.60
C ASN A 387 -1.92 -3.21 -10.83
N THR A 388 -2.03 -3.26 -9.50
CA THR A 388 -1.58 -2.16 -8.63
C THR A 388 -0.12 -2.37 -8.25
N PRO A 389 0.84 -1.58 -8.76
CA PRO A 389 2.25 -1.69 -8.37
C PRO A 389 2.44 -1.29 -6.90
N ILE A 390 3.00 -2.19 -6.10
CA ILE A 390 3.28 -1.94 -4.68
C ILE A 390 4.76 -1.65 -4.46
N ILE A 391 5.64 -2.38 -5.16
CA ILE A 391 7.08 -2.19 -5.09
C ILE A 391 7.62 -2.29 -6.52
N ARG A 392 8.32 -1.25 -6.97
CA ARG A 392 9.01 -1.20 -8.26
C ARG A 392 10.52 -1.07 -8.08
N TRP A 393 11.29 -1.52 -9.06
CA TRP A 393 12.74 -1.45 -9.05
C TRP A 393 13.26 0.00 -8.92
N ALA A 394 12.57 0.97 -9.53
CA ALA A 394 12.89 2.39 -9.37
C ALA A 394 12.87 2.83 -7.90
N GLU A 395 11.95 2.28 -7.09
CA GLU A 395 11.89 2.60 -5.65
C GLU A 395 13.11 2.07 -4.90
N VAL A 396 13.52 0.83 -5.17
CA VAL A 396 14.71 0.22 -4.54
C VAL A 396 15.96 1.03 -4.84
N LEU A 397 16.10 1.49 -6.10
CA LEU A 397 17.23 2.33 -6.51
C LEU A 397 17.20 3.71 -5.83
N LEU A 398 16.04 4.38 -5.77
CA LEU A 398 15.93 5.71 -5.13
C LEU A 398 16.01 5.63 -3.59
N ASN A 399 15.52 4.54 -2.97
CA ASN A 399 15.73 4.29 -1.54
C ASN A 399 17.21 4.11 -1.23
N GLN A 400 17.93 3.36 -2.08
CA GLN A 400 19.38 3.20 -1.93
C GLN A 400 20.11 4.52 -2.14
N ALA A 401 19.77 5.27 -3.19
CA ALA A 401 20.36 6.58 -3.46
C ALA A 401 20.24 7.52 -2.25
N GLU A 402 19.06 7.58 -1.66
CA GLU A 402 18.82 8.41 -0.48
C GLU A 402 19.61 7.92 0.74
N ALA A 403 19.59 6.62 1.01
CA ALA A 403 20.32 6.04 2.14
C ALA A 403 21.85 6.26 2.00
N GLU A 404 22.42 6.03 0.82
CA GLU A 404 23.83 6.28 0.49
C GLU A 404 24.18 7.77 0.64
N ALA A 405 23.33 8.67 0.12
CA ALA A 405 23.54 10.10 0.25
C ALA A 405 23.51 10.55 1.71
N ARG A 406 22.60 10.00 2.54
CA ARG A 406 22.45 10.38 3.95
C ARG A 406 23.55 9.79 4.85
N ALA A 407 24.07 8.62 4.51
CA ALA A 407 25.14 7.97 5.26
C ALA A 407 26.53 8.54 4.95
N ALA A 408 26.71 9.20 3.80
CA ALA A 408 27.98 9.77 3.38
C ALA A 408 28.27 11.10 4.10
N SER A 409 29.55 11.46 4.22
CA SER A 409 29.99 12.78 4.73
C SER A 409 30.12 13.85 3.64
N SER A 410 30.01 13.46 2.37
CA SER A 410 30.11 14.32 1.19
C SER A 410 29.18 13.82 0.09
N VAL A 411 29.14 14.49 -1.06
CA VAL A 411 28.35 14.06 -2.22
C VAL A 411 28.88 12.70 -2.70
N SER A 412 28.05 11.67 -2.55
CA SER A 412 28.38 10.28 -2.91
C SER A 412 28.19 10.06 -4.43
N GLN A 413 29.26 9.61 -5.13
CA GLN A 413 29.16 9.22 -6.54
C GLN A 413 28.13 8.10 -6.74
N ARG A 414 28.14 7.06 -5.87
CA ARG A 414 27.19 5.96 -5.96
C ARG A 414 25.75 6.42 -5.81
N ALA A 415 25.47 7.37 -4.90
CA ALA A 415 24.13 7.94 -4.77
C ALA A 415 23.71 8.73 -6.02
N VAL A 416 24.62 9.46 -6.65
CA VAL A 416 24.38 10.16 -7.94
C VAL A 416 24.12 9.15 -9.05
N ASP A 417 24.90 8.07 -9.14
CA ASP A 417 24.69 7.02 -10.15
C ASP A 417 23.34 6.34 -9.99
N LEU A 418 22.93 6.01 -8.76
CA LEU A 418 21.62 5.43 -8.44
C LEU A 418 20.46 6.38 -8.79
N LEU A 419 20.59 7.67 -8.49
CA LEU A 419 19.64 8.68 -8.89
C LEU A 419 19.52 8.75 -10.42
N ASN A 420 20.66 8.78 -11.11
CA ASN A 420 20.72 8.82 -12.56
C ASN A 420 20.19 7.54 -13.22
N MET A 421 20.29 6.37 -12.59
CA MET A 421 19.65 5.16 -13.10
C MET A 421 18.15 5.40 -13.35
N VAL A 422 17.45 6.05 -12.44
CA VAL A 422 16.02 6.32 -12.59
C VAL A 422 15.77 7.53 -13.48
N ARG A 423 16.46 8.65 -13.20
CA ARG A 423 16.27 9.93 -13.87
C ARG A 423 16.58 9.89 -15.38
N ASN A 424 17.67 9.24 -15.77
CA ASN A 424 18.16 9.28 -17.16
C ASN A 424 17.29 8.53 -18.16
N ARG A 425 16.27 7.77 -17.69
CA ARG A 425 15.21 7.25 -18.57
C ARG A 425 14.33 8.36 -19.15
N GLY A 426 14.09 9.40 -18.35
CA GLY A 426 13.30 10.57 -18.76
C GLY A 426 14.16 11.73 -19.25
N VAL A 427 15.35 11.92 -18.66
CA VAL A 427 16.29 13.01 -18.98
C VAL A 427 17.43 12.45 -19.83
N THR A 428 17.23 12.42 -21.13
CA THR A 428 18.18 11.83 -22.09
C THR A 428 19.27 12.78 -22.56
N VAL A 429 19.10 14.08 -22.35
CA VAL A 429 20.09 15.11 -22.74
C VAL A 429 21.22 15.13 -21.73
N THR A 430 22.45 14.78 -22.14
CA THR A 430 23.61 14.60 -21.27
C THR A 430 23.93 15.81 -20.37
N LYS A 431 23.81 17.04 -20.89
CA LYS A 431 24.06 18.25 -20.10
C LYS A 431 23.07 18.45 -18.92
N ASP A 432 21.92 17.80 -18.96
CA ASP A 432 20.87 17.88 -17.95
C ASP A 432 20.92 16.71 -16.95
N GLN A 433 21.88 15.78 -17.14
CA GLN A 433 22.14 14.67 -16.24
C GLN A 433 23.03 15.12 -15.08
N PHE A 434 22.83 14.52 -13.92
CA PHE A 434 23.57 14.93 -12.73
C PHE A 434 24.96 14.30 -12.68
N THR A 435 25.88 15.09 -12.14
CA THR A 435 27.22 14.66 -11.71
C THR A 435 27.41 15.03 -10.24
N THR A 436 28.48 14.60 -9.61
CA THR A 436 28.79 15.02 -8.22
C THR A 436 28.94 16.54 -8.10
N SER A 437 29.46 17.21 -9.13
CA SER A 437 29.59 18.67 -9.17
C SER A 437 28.27 19.43 -9.37
N SER A 438 27.18 18.72 -9.65
CA SER A 438 25.84 19.32 -9.70
C SER A 438 25.29 19.71 -8.31
N PHE A 439 25.94 19.26 -7.24
CA PHE A 439 25.48 19.44 -5.86
C PHE A 439 26.54 20.12 -5.01
N ALA A 440 26.18 21.23 -4.38
CA ALA A 440 27.08 21.95 -3.47
C ALA A 440 27.27 21.19 -2.14
N SER A 441 26.31 20.34 -1.76
CA SER A 441 26.35 19.57 -0.50
C SER A 441 25.62 18.24 -0.63
N GLN A 442 25.86 17.34 0.34
CA GLN A 442 25.10 16.14 0.56
C GLN A 442 23.58 16.43 0.70
N THR A 443 23.24 17.49 1.43
CA THR A 443 21.84 17.91 1.62
C THR A 443 21.17 18.26 0.29
N ASP A 444 21.89 18.90 -0.65
CA ASP A 444 21.35 19.23 -1.97
C ASP A 444 21.12 17.97 -2.80
N LEU A 445 22.02 16.98 -2.71
CA LEU A 445 21.81 15.68 -3.36
C LEU A 445 20.56 14.98 -2.79
N VAL A 446 20.40 14.94 -1.46
CA VAL A 446 19.19 14.33 -0.85
C VAL A 446 17.93 15.07 -1.29
N ARG A 447 17.96 16.41 -1.35
CA ARG A 447 16.83 17.21 -1.86
C ARG A 447 16.48 16.86 -3.31
N ALA A 448 17.48 16.68 -4.15
CA ALA A 448 17.27 16.26 -5.54
C ALA A 448 16.69 14.84 -5.64
N ILE A 449 17.15 13.90 -4.81
CA ILE A 449 16.59 12.53 -4.75
C ILE A 449 15.13 12.57 -4.29
N LEU A 450 14.80 13.33 -3.25
CA LEU A 450 13.42 13.50 -2.78
C LEU A 450 12.52 14.15 -3.85
N PHE A 451 13.06 15.08 -4.65
CA PHE A 451 12.31 15.69 -5.75
C PHE A 451 12.12 14.69 -6.92
N GLU A 452 13.14 13.89 -7.25
CA GLU A 452 13.04 12.83 -8.26
C GLU A 452 11.98 11.80 -7.87
N ARG A 453 11.87 11.44 -6.58
CA ARG A 453 10.82 10.57 -6.06
C ARG A 453 9.43 11.13 -6.31
N ARG A 454 9.22 12.45 -6.16
CA ARG A 454 7.94 13.10 -6.45
C ARG A 454 7.54 12.96 -7.92
N ILE A 455 8.50 13.09 -8.85
CA ILE A 455 8.24 12.91 -10.29
C ILE A 455 7.99 11.44 -10.63
N GLU A 456 8.86 10.55 -10.15
CA GLU A 456 8.81 9.13 -10.49
C GLU A 456 7.55 8.44 -9.95
N PHE A 457 7.16 8.74 -8.71
CA PHE A 457 6.04 8.09 -8.03
C PHE A 457 4.75 8.91 -8.01
N LEU A 458 4.64 9.94 -8.82
CA LEU A 458 3.42 10.73 -8.99
C LEU A 458 2.26 9.81 -9.44
N ALA A 459 1.11 9.89 -8.80
CA ALA A 459 -0.03 9.01 -8.98
C ALA A 459 0.20 7.55 -8.53
N GLU A 460 1.09 7.30 -7.56
CA GLU A 460 1.33 5.98 -6.96
C GLU A 460 1.17 5.98 -5.43
N GLY A 461 0.65 7.06 -4.85
CA GLY A 461 0.39 7.18 -3.41
C GLY A 461 1.65 7.33 -2.53
N ARG A 462 2.82 7.63 -3.12
CA ARG A 462 4.11 7.67 -2.40
C ARG A 462 4.44 9.03 -1.80
N ARG A 463 3.70 10.07 -2.14
CA ARG A 463 3.96 11.40 -1.61
C ARG A 463 3.74 11.49 -0.10
N TRP A 464 2.64 10.95 0.40
CA TRP A 464 2.37 10.94 1.85
C TRP A 464 3.41 10.16 2.66
N PRO A 465 3.79 8.92 2.31
CA PRO A 465 4.88 8.22 2.99
C PRO A 465 6.17 9.03 3.09
N ASP A 466 6.55 9.75 2.04
CA ASP A 466 7.75 10.60 2.06
C ASP A 466 7.58 11.82 2.97
N ILE A 467 6.43 12.50 2.97
CA ILE A 467 6.11 13.59 3.90
C ILE A 467 6.14 13.08 5.34
N HIS A 468 5.47 11.96 5.61
CA HIS A 468 5.37 11.38 6.95
C HIS A 468 6.76 11.07 7.53
N ARG A 469 7.58 10.30 6.82
CA ARG A 469 8.91 9.90 7.33
C ARG A 469 9.91 11.05 7.44
N THR A 470 9.80 12.09 6.61
CA THR A 470 10.73 13.24 6.65
C THR A 470 10.27 14.38 7.56
N SER A 471 9.07 14.30 8.17
CA SER A 471 8.58 15.35 9.06
C SER A 471 9.44 15.56 10.31
N GLN A 472 10.20 14.55 10.72
CA GLN A 472 11.16 14.61 11.81
C GLN A 472 12.59 14.31 11.34
N ASP A 473 12.89 14.67 10.09
CA ASP A 473 14.23 14.51 9.51
C ASP A 473 15.27 15.20 10.42
N PRO A 474 16.38 14.53 10.78
CA PRO A 474 17.44 15.14 11.57
C PRO A 474 18.07 16.36 10.87
N ILE A 475 18.09 16.39 9.52
CA ILE A 475 18.53 17.53 8.73
C ILE A 475 17.35 18.51 8.57
N ALA A 476 17.35 19.60 9.32
CA ALA A 476 16.24 20.56 9.35
C ALA A 476 15.82 21.07 7.96
N ALA A 477 16.78 21.26 7.04
CA ALA A 477 16.55 21.70 5.67
C ALA A 477 15.80 20.69 4.78
N LEU A 478 15.63 19.45 5.24
CA LEU A 478 14.92 18.36 4.56
C LEU A 478 13.58 18.02 5.22
N ARG A 479 13.26 18.65 6.36
CA ARG A 479 12.01 18.37 7.08
C ARG A 479 10.80 18.77 6.27
N ALA A 480 9.84 17.85 6.13
CA ALA A 480 8.49 18.21 5.75
C ALA A 480 7.81 18.91 6.94
N ALA A 481 7.30 20.11 6.70
CA ALA A 481 6.72 20.95 7.76
C ALA A 481 5.36 20.44 8.29
N GLY A 482 4.79 19.43 7.63
CA GLY A 482 3.47 18.89 7.90
C GLY A 482 2.76 18.52 6.60
N ILE A 483 1.42 18.57 6.58
CA ILE A 483 0.65 18.45 5.35
C ILE A 483 0.82 19.73 4.55
N PRO A 484 1.34 19.67 3.31
CA PRO A 484 1.67 20.88 2.54
C PRO A 484 0.41 21.64 2.10
N GLY A 485 0.55 22.95 1.92
CA GLY A 485 -0.45 23.74 1.22
C GLY A 485 -0.58 23.32 -0.23
N LYS A 486 -1.78 23.35 -0.78
CA LYS A 486 -2.07 22.81 -2.11
C LYS A 486 -3.20 23.55 -2.83
N VAL A 487 -3.40 23.24 -4.10
CA VAL A 487 -4.51 23.76 -4.89
C VAL A 487 -5.83 23.42 -4.20
N ALA A 488 -6.83 24.30 -4.28
CA ALA A 488 -8.15 24.02 -3.73
C ALA A 488 -8.74 22.70 -4.28
N ASN A 489 -9.55 22.02 -3.48
CA ASN A 489 -10.35 20.90 -3.98
C ASN A 489 -11.22 21.36 -5.14
N GLY A 490 -11.16 20.69 -6.30
CA GLY A 490 -11.84 21.14 -7.51
C GLY A 490 -11.20 22.39 -8.17
N GLY A 491 -10.03 22.82 -7.76
CA GLY A 491 -9.41 24.06 -8.23
C GLY A 491 -8.70 23.99 -9.58
N VAL A 492 -8.68 22.81 -10.24
CA VAL A 492 -8.15 22.65 -11.60
C VAL A 492 -9.28 22.43 -12.58
N THR A 493 -9.49 23.40 -13.49
CA THR A 493 -10.59 23.41 -14.45
C THR A 493 -10.16 23.60 -15.90
N ALA A 494 -8.93 24.07 -16.13
CA ALA A 494 -8.44 24.40 -17.46
C ALA A 494 -6.94 24.10 -17.63
N LEU A 495 -6.57 23.73 -18.85
CA LEU A 495 -5.18 23.45 -19.23
C LEU A 495 -4.29 24.70 -19.17
N THR A 496 -4.85 25.89 -19.19
CA THR A 496 -4.11 27.16 -19.02
C THR A 496 -3.47 27.32 -17.65
N GLN A 497 -3.82 26.47 -16.66
CA GLN A 497 -3.20 26.45 -15.35
C GLN A 497 -1.85 25.69 -15.35
N TYR A 498 -1.54 25.00 -16.45
CA TYR A 498 -0.32 24.21 -16.59
C TYR A 498 0.68 24.89 -17.52
N GLY A 499 1.89 25.09 -17.02
CA GLY A 499 3.00 25.66 -17.78
C GLY A 499 4.19 25.91 -16.86
N ILE A 500 5.39 25.52 -17.26
CA ILE A 500 6.58 25.67 -16.43
C ILE A 500 6.77 27.15 -16.05
N GLY A 501 6.94 27.40 -14.76
CA GLY A 501 7.11 28.74 -14.20
C GLY A 501 5.80 29.51 -13.98
N LEU A 502 4.63 28.97 -14.36
CA LEU A 502 3.36 29.60 -14.02
C LEU A 502 3.11 29.57 -12.52
N ALA A 503 2.63 30.68 -11.99
CA ALA A 503 2.22 30.79 -10.60
C ALA A 503 1.05 29.86 -10.29
N VAL A 504 1.03 29.29 -9.09
CA VAL A 504 -0.03 28.40 -8.62
C VAL A 504 -0.73 29.03 -7.42
N THR A 505 -2.05 29.10 -7.48
CA THR A 505 -2.86 29.56 -6.34
C THR A 505 -3.04 28.43 -5.33
N ILE A 506 -2.65 28.69 -4.09
CA ILE A 506 -2.87 27.76 -2.96
C ILE A 506 -4.24 28.07 -2.38
N GLY A 507 -5.13 27.08 -2.39
CA GLY A 507 -6.49 27.19 -1.88
C GLY A 507 -6.70 26.41 -0.56
N GLU A 508 -5.97 25.31 -0.35
CA GLU A 508 -5.94 24.58 0.92
C GLU A 508 -4.66 24.94 1.66
N LEU A 509 -4.79 25.50 2.86
CA LEU A 509 -3.63 25.93 3.64
C LEU A 509 -2.83 24.75 4.19
N ALA A 510 -1.54 24.94 4.39
CA ALA A 510 -0.68 23.96 5.04
C ALA A 510 -1.12 23.68 6.48
N ILE A 511 -1.01 22.44 6.90
CA ILE A 511 -1.28 22.00 8.27
C ILE A 511 0.06 21.61 8.89
N PRO A 512 0.48 22.27 9.98
CA PRO A 512 1.79 22.01 10.57
C PRO A 512 1.87 20.59 11.17
N TYR A 513 3.08 20.06 11.26
CA TYR A 513 3.33 18.74 11.85
C TYR A 513 2.75 18.60 13.26
N SER A 514 2.76 19.65 14.07
CA SER A 514 2.22 19.67 15.43
C SER A 514 0.69 19.55 15.51
N ASP A 515 0.00 19.80 14.40
CA ASP A 515 -1.46 19.67 14.35
C ASP A 515 -1.88 18.20 14.47
N TYR A 516 -2.96 17.94 15.18
CA TYR A 516 -3.48 16.57 15.36
C TYR A 516 -3.88 15.91 14.05
N ARG A 517 -4.32 16.67 13.06
CA ARG A 517 -4.72 16.20 11.73
C ARG A 517 -3.56 15.63 10.91
N PHE A 518 -2.31 15.78 11.35
CA PHE A 518 -1.17 15.16 10.68
C PHE A 518 -1.26 13.63 10.60
N ILE A 519 -1.85 12.98 11.61
CA ILE A 519 -2.16 11.54 11.57
C ILE A 519 -3.67 11.33 11.65
N TRP A 520 -4.13 10.18 11.15
CA TRP A 520 -5.55 9.86 11.18
C TRP A 520 -6.02 9.41 12.57
N PRO A 521 -7.29 9.65 12.92
CA PRO A 521 -7.87 9.12 14.14
C PRO A 521 -8.02 7.60 14.06
N ILE A 522 -7.87 6.94 15.21
CA ILE A 522 -8.31 5.55 15.35
C ILE A 522 -9.83 5.51 15.12
N PRO A 523 -10.37 4.55 14.33
CA PRO A 523 -11.81 4.45 14.10
C PRO A 523 -12.64 4.37 15.37
N GLY A 524 -13.77 5.05 15.38
CA GLY A 524 -14.69 5.05 16.54
C GLY A 524 -15.22 3.66 16.87
N SER A 525 -15.38 2.79 15.86
CA SER A 525 -15.73 1.36 16.05
C SER A 525 -14.67 0.61 16.86
N GLU A 526 -13.39 0.83 16.60
CA GLU A 526 -12.29 0.21 17.36
C GLU A 526 -12.30 0.68 18.83
N ILE A 527 -12.44 1.98 19.06
CA ILE A 527 -12.54 2.56 20.42
C ILE A 527 -13.74 1.99 21.19
N THR A 528 -14.87 1.79 20.51
CA THR A 528 -16.08 1.25 21.15
C THR A 528 -15.95 -0.23 21.50
N THR A 529 -15.31 -1.01 20.64
CA THR A 529 -15.16 -2.46 20.83
C THR A 529 -13.98 -2.84 21.72
N ASN A 530 -12.96 -1.97 21.81
CA ASN A 530 -11.78 -2.15 22.67
C ASN A 530 -11.57 -0.90 23.55
N PRO A 531 -12.16 -0.85 24.76
CA PRO A 531 -12.13 0.33 25.62
C PRO A 531 -10.73 0.66 26.19
N ILE A 532 -9.74 -0.21 25.98
CA ILE A 532 -8.34 0.01 26.42
C ILE A 532 -7.57 0.83 25.39
N ILE A 533 -8.01 0.80 24.13
CA ILE A 533 -7.30 1.50 23.07
C ILE A 533 -7.44 3.02 23.22
N VAL A 534 -6.31 3.73 23.17
CA VAL A 534 -6.28 5.20 23.34
C VAL A 534 -6.33 5.86 21.96
N GLN A 535 -7.21 6.86 21.82
CA GLN A 535 -7.32 7.67 20.61
C GLN A 535 -6.05 8.50 20.36
N ASN A 536 -5.79 8.88 19.13
CA ASN A 536 -4.78 9.88 18.80
C ASN A 536 -5.18 11.25 19.39
N PRO A 537 -4.23 11.99 20.01
CA PRO A 537 -4.53 13.28 20.63
C PRO A 537 -5.22 14.25 19.65
N GLY A 538 -6.27 14.93 20.12
CA GLY A 538 -7.01 15.92 19.37
C GLY A 538 -8.31 15.41 18.71
N TYR A 539 -8.58 14.09 18.76
CA TYR A 539 -9.81 13.49 18.25
C TYR A 539 -10.75 13.03 19.34
#